data_c19824408fbdb851616238b04d78b81b
#
_entry.id   c19824408fbdb851616238b04d78b81b
#
_cell.length_a   1.000
_cell.length_b   1.000
_cell.length_c   1.000
_cell.angle_alpha   90.00
_cell.angle_beta   90.00
_cell.angle_gamma   90.00
#
_symmetry.space_group_name_H-M   'P 1'
#
loop_
_entity.id
_entity.type
_entity.pdbx_description
1 polymer ?
#
loop_
_entity_poly.entity_id
_entity_poly.type
_entity_poly.pdbx_seq_one_letter_code
_entity_poly.pdbx_strand_id
1 'polypeptide(L)'
;LGGLFVLIGAWFGGSTGAIVALAIALVFNFSMYWFSDRIATATTRSKPVTEQEAPELYRIVRELTQINQMPMPRIYISDMMQPNAFATGRNPDHAVVAVTRGILEILDERELRGVLAHELSHVANRDILIGSIAAAIGMSITFLARFAFWFGSGDDRGGGGILGLLLAWVLAPIAAAIIQMAVSRSREYQADQIGARPVMEFGRALGHQHVQPRIGVGQRAVQPSLLEHE
;
A
#
# COMPACT_ATOMS: atom_id res chain seq x y z
N LEU A 1 11.28 -6.01 -5.85
CA LEU A 1 11.94 -7.24 -5.36
C LEU A 1 11.72 -8.43 -6.31
N GLY A 2 10.49 -8.75 -6.74
CA GLY A 2 10.22 -9.91 -7.61
C GLY A 2 10.99 -9.91 -8.92
N GLY A 3 11.12 -8.76 -9.60
CA GLY A 3 11.93 -8.62 -10.80
C GLY A 3 13.42 -8.94 -10.57
N LEU A 4 13.96 -8.57 -9.41
CA LEU A 4 15.32 -8.89 -9.03
C LEU A 4 15.52 -10.40 -8.85
N PHE A 5 14.56 -11.12 -8.27
CA PHE A 5 14.61 -12.59 -8.17
C PHE A 5 14.68 -13.25 -9.53
N VAL A 6 13.87 -12.79 -10.49
CA VAL A 6 13.88 -13.30 -11.87
C VAL A 6 15.25 -13.03 -12.53
N LEU A 7 15.86 -11.87 -12.29
CA LEU A 7 17.19 -11.53 -12.78
C LEU A 7 18.27 -12.46 -12.26
N ILE A 8 18.28 -12.68 -10.94
CA ILE A 8 19.26 -13.56 -10.28
C ILE A 8 19.06 -15.00 -10.78
N GLY A 9 17.81 -15.49 -10.83
CA GLY A 9 17.51 -16.81 -11.35
C GLY A 9 17.98 -17.02 -12.77
N ALA A 10 17.79 -16.00 -13.62
CA ALA A 10 18.29 -15.99 -14.97
C ALA A 10 19.82 -16.06 -15.07
N TRP A 11 20.49 -15.31 -14.23
CA TRP A 11 21.95 -15.27 -14.19
C TRP A 11 22.57 -16.63 -13.85
N PHE A 12 22.01 -17.33 -12.84
CA PHE A 12 22.53 -18.62 -12.40
C PHE A 12 22.05 -19.84 -13.18
N GLY A 13 20.84 -19.80 -13.73
CA GLY A 13 20.19 -20.96 -14.34
C GLY A 13 19.60 -20.72 -15.73
N GLY A 14 19.95 -19.63 -16.42
CA GLY A 14 19.41 -19.30 -17.74
C GLY A 14 17.89 -19.20 -17.75
N SER A 15 17.25 -19.68 -18.83
CA SER A 15 15.79 -19.65 -18.97
C SER A 15 15.06 -20.47 -17.90
N THR A 16 15.59 -21.63 -17.56
CA THR A 16 15.02 -22.51 -16.49
C THR A 16 15.10 -21.81 -15.14
N GLY A 17 16.25 -21.21 -14.81
CA GLY A 17 16.43 -20.46 -13.56
C GLY A 17 15.48 -19.27 -13.46
N ALA A 18 15.22 -18.56 -14.57
CA ALA A 18 14.26 -17.46 -14.62
C ALA A 18 12.81 -17.93 -14.38
N ILE A 19 12.41 -19.05 -15.00
CA ILE A 19 11.05 -19.62 -14.81
C ILE A 19 10.85 -20.04 -13.35
N VAL A 20 11.83 -20.73 -12.77
CA VAL A 20 11.77 -21.16 -11.36
C VAL A 20 11.70 -19.93 -10.43
N ALA A 21 12.55 -18.93 -10.67
CA ALA A 21 12.55 -17.69 -9.88
C ALA A 21 11.24 -16.89 -10.01
N LEU A 22 10.64 -16.85 -11.20
CA LEU A 22 9.32 -16.25 -11.39
C LEU A 22 8.25 -17.00 -10.60
N ALA A 23 8.22 -18.33 -10.68
CA ALA A 23 7.27 -19.15 -9.93
C ALA A 23 7.40 -18.91 -8.42
N ILE A 24 8.62 -18.91 -7.88
CA ILE A 24 8.89 -18.60 -6.47
C ILE A 24 8.43 -17.19 -6.11
N ALA A 25 8.73 -16.18 -6.95
CA ALA A 25 8.33 -14.80 -6.70
C ALA A 25 6.81 -14.62 -6.71
N LEU A 26 6.09 -15.31 -7.59
CA LEU A 26 4.63 -15.29 -7.62
C LEU A 26 4.01 -15.97 -6.40
N VAL A 27 4.52 -17.13 -5.99
CA VAL A 27 4.10 -17.83 -4.78
C VAL A 27 4.35 -16.97 -3.55
N PHE A 28 5.51 -16.33 -3.46
CA PHE A 28 5.84 -15.42 -2.36
C PHE A 28 4.91 -14.20 -2.34
N ASN A 29 4.65 -13.56 -3.48
CA ASN A 29 3.71 -12.45 -3.60
C ASN A 29 2.30 -12.86 -3.14
N PHE A 30 1.80 -14.00 -3.60
CA PHE A 30 0.50 -14.54 -3.19
C PHE A 30 0.46 -14.83 -1.68
N SER A 31 1.53 -15.40 -1.13
CA SER A 31 1.62 -15.67 0.31
C SER A 31 1.60 -14.39 1.13
N MET A 32 2.34 -13.34 0.70
CA MET A 32 2.34 -12.03 1.34
C MET A 32 0.95 -11.38 1.32
N TYR A 33 0.22 -11.51 0.21
CA TYR A 33 -1.17 -11.06 0.12
C TYR A 33 -2.09 -11.86 1.05
N TRP A 34 -2.00 -13.21 0.99
CA TRP A 34 -2.91 -14.09 1.75
C TRP A 34 -2.74 -13.99 3.26
N PHE A 35 -1.51 -13.82 3.73
CA PHE A 35 -1.16 -13.74 5.15
C PHE A 35 -0.83 -12.31 5.60
N SER A 36 -1.25 -11.28 4.86
CA SER A 36 -0.93 -9.88 5.15
C SER A 36 -1.30 -9.46 6.57
N ASP A 37 -2.45 -9.89 7.08
CA ASP A 37 -2.93 -9.63 8.43
C ASP A 37 -2.01 -10.24 9.51
N ARG A 38 -1.59 -11.49 9.34
CA ARG A 38 -0.71 -12.19 10.28
C ARG A 38 0.70 -11.63 10.28
N ILE A 39 1.22 -11.33 9.09
CA ILE A 39 2.58 -10.78 8.95
C ILE A 39 2.64 -9.39 9.60
N ALA A 40 1.67 -8.52 9.33
CA ALA A 40 1.64 -7.18 9.88
C ALA A 40 1.51 -7.19 11.41
N THR A 41 0.58 -7.96 11.97
CA THR A 41 0.39 -8.05 13.42
C THR A 41 1.59 -8.69 14.15
N ALA A 42 2.24 -9.69 13.54
CA ALA A 42 3.46 -10.29 14.08
C ALA A 42 4.64 -9.32 14.08
N THR A 43 4.82 -8.57 12.98
CA THR A 43 5.92 -7.60 12.84
C THR A 43 5.82 -6.48 13.87
N THR A 44 4.61 -6.02 14.17
CA THR A 44 4.35 -4.96 15.16
C THR A 44 4.14 -5.50 16.58
N ARG A 45 4.26 -6.81 16.79
CA ARG A 45 3.99 -7.48 18.07
C ARG A 45 2.63 -7.10 18.64
N SER A 46 1.65 -6.87 17.77
CA SER A 46 0.31 -6.47 18.17
C SER A 46 -0.47 -7.64 18.75
N LYS A 47 -1.23 -7.37 19.82
CA LYS A 47 -2.09 -8.34 20.50
C LYS A 47 -3.55 -8.02 20.23
N PRO A 48 -4.41 -9.03 20.01
CA PRO A 48 -5.83 -8.80 19.88
C PRO A 48 -6.38 -8.24 21.18
N VAL A 49 -7.31 -7.29 21.10
CA VAL A 49 -8.01 -6.72 22.24
C VAL A 49 -9.50 -6.91 22.08
N THR A 50 -10.20 -6.98 23.22
CA THR A 50 -11.67 -7.07 23.29
C THR A 50 -12.28 -5.68 23.43
N GLU A 51 -13.60 -5.58 23.18
CA GLU A 51 -14.33 -4.33 23.39
C GLU A 51 -14.31 -3.83 24.84
N GLN A 52 -14.19 -4.75 25.80
CA GLN A 52 -14.07 -4.40 27.23
C GLN A 52 -12.71 -3.76 27.56
N GLU A 53 -11.66 -4.15 26.85
CA GLU A 53 -10.30 -3.62 27.06
C GLU A 53 -10.06 -2.29 26.34
N ALA A 54 -10.76 -2.03 25.23
CA ALA A 54 -10.59 -0.82 24.42
C ALA A 54 -11.92 -0.27 23.89
N PRO A 55 -12.87 0.12 24.76
CA PRO A 55 -14.23 0.48 24.37
C PRO A 55 -14.29 1.68 23.41
N GLU A 56 -13.46 2.69 23.62
CA GLU A 56 -13.42 3.88 22.76
C GLU A 56 -12.92 3.55 21.35
N LEU A 57 -11.87 2.75 21.25
CA LEU A 57 -11.32 2.32 19.96
C LEU A 57 -12.36 1.48 19.19
N TYR A 58 -13.07 0.58 19.88
CA TYR A 58 -14.14 -0.20 19.30
C TYR A 58 -15.31 0.67 18.81
N ARG A 59 -15.66 1.72 19.56
CA ARG A 59 -16.72 2.67 19.17
C ARG A 59 -16.32 3.40 17.88
N ILE A 60 -15.11 3.97 17.83
CA ILE A 60 -14.61 4.69 16.64
C ILE A 60 -14.59 3.77 15.42
N VAL A 61 -14.01 2.59 15.53
CA VAL A 61 -13.90 1.65 14.41
C VAL A 61 -15.28 1.18 13.94
N ARG A 62 -16.22 0.93 14.87
CA ARG A 62 -17.59 0.53 14.53
C ARG A 62 -18.32 1.61 13.73
N GLU A 63 -18.23 2.86 14.13
CA GLU A 63 -18.82 3.98 13.40
C GLU A 63 -18.23 4.11 11.99
N LEU A 64 -16.90 4.01 11.86
CA LEU A 64 -16.22 4.08 10.57
C LEU A 64 -16.57 2.90 9.64
N THR A 65 -16.70 1.71 10.18
CA THR A 65 -17.09 0.53 9.38
C THR A 65 -18.54 0.59 8.92
N GLN A 66 -19.43 1.17 9.70
CA GLN A 66 -20.84 1.41 9.28
C GLN A 66 -20.89 2.39 8.10
N ILE A 67 -20.13 3.49 8.15
CA ILE A 67 -20.05 4.47 7.06
C ILE A 67 -19.49 3.82 5.78
N ASN A 68 -18.46 3.00 5.91
CA ASN A 68 -17.84 2.32 4.79
C ASN A 68 -18.55 1.01 4.36
N GLN A 69 -19.67 0.67 5.00
CA GLN A 69 -20.45 -0.55 4.73
C GLN A 69 -19.60 -1.82 4.74
N MET A 70 -18.66 -1.92 5.68
CA MET A 70 -17.75 -3.06 5.81
C MET A 70 -17.95 -3.79 7.16
N PRO A 71 -17.64 -5.09 7.23
CA PRO A 71 -17.67 -5.82 8.48
C PRO A 71 -16.73 -5.24 9.53
N MET A 72 -17.05 -5.43 10.82
CA MET A 72 -16.18 -5.02 11.91
C MET A 72 -14.85 -5.78 11.86
N PRO A 73 -13.70 -5.11 11.72
CA PRO A 73 -12.39 -5.74 11.70
C PRO A 73 -11.98 -6.23 13.08
N ARG A 74 -11.03 -7.14 13.14
CA ARG A 74 -10.37 -7.51 14.39
C ARG A 74 -9.45 -6.37 14.82
N ILE A 75 -9.52 -5.98 16.10
CA ILE A 75 -8.75 -4.87 16.64
C ILE A 75 -7.57 -5.39 17.45
N TYR A 76 -6.41 -4.79 17.22
CA TYR A 76 -5.15 -5.11 17.85
C TYR A 76 -4.49 -3.87 18.44
N ILE A 77 -3.79 -4.03 19.53
CA ILE A 77 -2.94 -2.99 20.14
C ILE A 77 -1.51 -3.52 20.26
N SER A 78 -0.54 -2.70 19.88
CA SER A 78 0.88 -2.94 20.06
C SER A 78 1.40 -2.10 21.23
N ASP A 79 2.25 -2.70 22.07
CA ASP A 79 2.90 -2.01 23.19
C ASP A 79 4.02 -1.03 22.73
N MET A 80 4.21 -0.84 21.43
CA MET A 80 5.22 0.09 20.89
C MET A 80 4.84 1.54 21.16
N MET A 81 5.85 2.33 21.61
CA MET A 81 5.69 3.77 21.84
C MET A 81 5.86 4.63 20.59
N GLN A 82 6.41 4.07 19.51
CA GLN A 82 6.44 4.75 18.21
C GLN A 82 5.00 4.88 17.69
N PRO A 83 4.51 6.12 17.45
CA PRO A 83 3.14 6.33 16.98
C PRO A 83 2.92 5.69 15.61
N ASN A 84 1.97 4.77 15.53
CA ASN A 84 1.58 4.11 14.30
C ASN A 84 0.16 3.56 14.39
N ALA A 85 -0.56 3.60 13.27
CA ALA A 85 -1.81 2.88 13.06
C ALA A 85 -1.81 2.31 11.65
N PHE A 86 -2.42 1.16 11.45
CA PHE A 86 -2.59 0.58 10.13
C PHE A 86 -3.83 -0.31 10.08
N ALA A 87 -4.43 -0.39 8.90
CA ALA A 87 -5.41 -1.41 8.58
C ALA A 87 -4.89 -2.30 7.46
N THR A 88 -5.13 -3.60 7.58
CA THR A 88 -4.66 -4.60 6.62
C THR A 88 -5.64 -5.76 6.53
N GLY A 89 -5.45 -6.63 5.55
CA GLY A 89 -6.26 -7.83 5.33
C GLY A 89 -6.46 -8.08 3.86
N ARG A 90 -6.61 -9.35 3.47
CA ARG A 90 -6.81 -9.72 2.06
C ARG A 90 -8.13 -9.20 1.47
N ASN A 91 -9.13 -8.97 2.30
CA ASN A 91 -10.43 -8.38 1.95
C ASN A 91 -11.10 -7.80 3.21
N PRO A 92 -12.21 -7.05 3.09
CA PRO A 92 -12.94 -6.50 4.25
C PRO A 92 -13.36 -7.52 5.32
N ASP A 93 -13.72 -8.75 4.92
CA ASP A 93 -14.14 -9.81 5.86
C ASP A 93 -12.97 -10.35 6.72
N HIS A 94 -11.74 -10.12 6.28
CA HIS A 94 -10.52 -10.55 6.95
C HIS A 94 -9.67 -9.33 7.36
N ALA A 95 -10.32 -8.22 7.60
CA ALA A 95 -9.67 -6.99 7.99
C ALA A 95 -9.15 -7.04 9.44
N VAL A 96 -8.05 -6.36 9.64
CA VAL A 96 -7.42 -6.12 10.94
C VAL A 96 -7.08 -4.63 11.02
N VAL A 97 -7.40 -4.03 12.15
CA VAL A 97 -6.94 -2.68 12.51
C VAL A 97 -5.98 -2.83 13.68
N ALA A 98 -4.82 -2.24 13.58
CA ALA A 98 -3.84 -2.23 14.66
C ALA A 98 -3.38 -0.79 14.94
N VAL A 99 -3.29 -0.47 16.23
CA VAL A 99 -2.78 0.81 16.73
C VAL A 99 -1.68 0.57 17.75
N THR A 100 -0.73 1.49 17.86
CA THR A 100 0.29 1.45 18.90
C THR A 100 -0.16 2.24 20.12
N ARG A 101 0.40 1.94 21.31
CA ARG A 101 0.18 2.77 22.51
C ARG A 101 0.61 4.21 22.26
N GLY A 102 1.74 4.40 21.58
CA GLY A 102 2.25 5.74 21.29
C GLY A 102 1.28 6.62 20.51
N ILE A 103 0.52 6.08 19.54
CA ILE A 103 -0.48 6.89 18.81
C ILE A 103 -1.69 7.22 19.69
N LEU A 104 -2.10 6.28 20.56
CA LEU A 104 -3.22 6.48 21.49
C LEU A 104 -2.90 7.52 22.57
N GLU A 105 -1.63 7.75 22.91
CA GLU A 105 -1.21 8.75 23.86
C GLU A 105 -1.07 10.15 23.27
N ILE A 106 -0.81 10.25 21.97
CA ILE A 106 -0.52 11.51 21.28
C ILE A 106 -1.74 12.12 20.62
N LEU A 107 -2.60 11.28 20.01
CA LEU A 107 -3.77 11.76 19.25
C LEU A 107 -5.01 11.85 20.12
N ASP A 108 -5.76 12.92 19.92
CA ASP A 108 -7.12 13.01 20.44
C ASP A 108 -8.07 12.08 19.63
N GLU A 109 -9.29 11.93 20.12
CA GLU A 109 -10.29 11.07 19.48
C GLU A 109 -10.57 11.47 18.01
N ARG A 110 -10.60 12.76 17.72
CA ARG A 110 -10.90 13.28 16.39
C ARG A 110 -9.75 12.99 15.42
N GLU A 111 -8.52 13.19 15.89
CA GLU A 111 -7.32 12.91 15.12
C GLU A 111 -7.16 11.41 14.86
N LEU A 112 -7.36 10.59 15.89
CA LEU A 112 -7.34 9.13 15.77
C LEU A 112 -8.42 8.63 14.80
N ARG A 113 -9.62 9.18 14.85
CA ARG A 113 -10.71 8.89 13.91
C ARG A 113 -10.30 9.21 12.47
N GLY A 114 -9.65 10.34 12.22
CA GLY A 114 -9.15 10.71 10.90
C GLY A 114 -8.14 9.70 10.36
N VAL A 115 -7.17 9.31 11.17
CA VAL A 115 -6.17 8.30 10.80
C VAL A 115 -6.83 6.96 10.51
N LEU A 116 -7.70 6.48 11.40
CA LEU A 116 -8.38 5.19 11.21
C LEU A 116 -9.34 5.19 10.02
N ALA A 117 -9.98 6.31 9.71
CA ALA A 117 -10.82 6.45 8.52
C ALA A 117 -10.00 6.30 7.24
N HIS A 118 -8.82 6.92 7.18
CA HIS A 118 -7.87 6.78 6.08
C HIS A 118 -7.43 5.32 5.93
N GLU A 119 -6.96 4.69 6.99
CA GLU A 119 -6.49 3.30 6.98
C GLU A 119 -7.59 2.30 6.58
N LEU A 120 -8.80 2.46 7.10
CA LEU A 120 -9.93 1.59 6.75
C LEU A 120 -10.36 1.75 5.30
N SER A 121 -10.17 2.93 4.69
CA SER A 121 -10.47 3.15 3.29
C SER A 121 -9.61 2.28 2.36
N HIS A 122 -8.34 2.05 2.69
CA HIS A 122 -7.46 1.13 1.97
C HIS A 122 -7.99 -0.31 1.97
N VAL A 123 -8.55 -0.75 3.10
CA VAL A 123 -9.15 -2.10 3.20
C VAL A 123 -10.45 -2.17 2.39
N ALA A 124 -11.32 -1.16 2.51
CA ALA A 124 -12.56 -1.08 1.75
C ALA A 124 -12.31 -1.12 0.24
N ASN A 125 -11.29 -0.42 -0.23
CA ASN A 125 -10.86 -0.37 -1.64
C ASN A 125 -10.05 -1.60 -2.08
N ARG A 126 -9.76 -2.55 -1.19
CA ARG A 126 -8.95 -3.76 -1.48
C ARG A 126 -7.56 -3.43 -2.01
N ASP A 127 -6.92 -2.42 -1.48
CA ASP A 127 -5.65 -1.89 -1.99
C ASP A 127 -4.52 -2.92 -1.96
N ILE A 128 -4.51 -3.84 -0.98
CA ILE A 128 -3.54 -4.93 -0.91
C ILE A 128 -3.68 -5.88 -2.11
N LEU A 129 -4.91 -6.20 -2.51
CA LEU A 129 -5.18 -7.03 -3.68
C LEU A 129 -4.70 -6.33 -4.96
N ILE A 130 -5.08 -5.08 -5.15
CA ILE A 130 -4.68 -4.28 -6.32
C ILE A 130 -3.16 -4.17 -6.41
N GLY A 131 -2.49 -3.91 -5.27
CA GLY A 131 -1.02 -3.86 -5.18
C GLY A 131 -0.36 -5.19 -5.53
N SER A 132 -0.91 -6.29 -5.06
CA SER A 132 -0.41 -7.63 -5.34
C SER A 132 -0.56 -8.01 -6.81
N ILE A 133 -1.69 -7.67 -7.43
CA ILE A 133 -1.92 -7.88 -8.87
C ILE A 133 -0.96 -7.02 -9.70
N ALA A 134 -0.81 -5.72 -9.35
CA ALA A 134 0.10 -4.84 -10.05
C ALA A 134 1.56 -5.32 -9.96
N ALA A 135 1.97 -5.84 -8.79
CA ALA A 135 3.28 -6.44 -8.61
C ALA A 135 3.46 -7.70 -9.46
N ALA A 136 2.47 -8.60 -9.51
CA ALA A 136 2.51 -9.80 -10.32
C ALA A 136 2.60 -9.48 -11.83
N ILE A 137 1.84 -8.51 -12.31
CA ILE A 137 1.90 -8.04 -13.70
C ILE A 137 3.29 -7.47 -14.00
N GLY A 138 3.83 -6.61 -13.13
CA GLY A 138 5.17 -6.03 -13.29
C GLY A 138 6.28 -7.10 -13.36
N MET A 139 6.19 -8.14 -12.54
CA MET A 139 7.11 -9.29 -12.58
C MET A 139 6.99 -10.04 -13.90
N SER A 140 5.77 -10.27 -14.37
CA SER A 140 5.50 -10.98 -15.63
C SER A 140 6.02 -10.21 -16.84
N ILE A 141 5.82 -8.89 -16.88
CA ILE A 141 6.34 -8.03 -17.95
C ILE A 141 7.88 -8.10 -17.98
N THR A 142 8.52 -7.99 -16.83
CA THR A 142 9.99 -8.10 -16.72
C THR A 142 10.49 -9.46 -17.19
N PHE A 143 9.80 -10.53 -16.83
CA PHE A 143 10.12 -11.89 -17.28
C PHE A 143 9.99 -12.02 -18.80
N LEU A 144 8.86 -11.59 -19.38
CA LEU A 144 8.61 -11.69 -20.82
C LEU A 144 9.64 -10.91 -21.65
N ALA A 145 10.01 -9.72 -21.22
CA ALA A 145 11.05 -8.93 -21.89
C ALA A 145 12.40 -9.64 -21.93
N ARG A 146 12.74 -10.36 -20.86
CA ARG A 146 13.98 -11.14 -20.80
C ARG A 146 13.90 -12.45 -21.57
N PHE A 147 12.74 -13.10 -21.50
CA PHE A 147 12.48 -14.30 -22.28
C PHE A 147 12.60 -14.01 -23.79
N ALA A 148 12.04 -12.89 -24.27
CA ALA A 148 12.20 -12.45 -25.65
C ALA A 148 13.67 -12.20 -26.04
N PHE A 149 14.47 -11.68 -25.12
CA PHE A 149 15.91 -11.52 -25.34
C PHE A 149 16.63 -12.87 -25.57
N TRP A 150 16.32 -13.91 -24.76
CA TRP A 150 16.98 -15.21 -24.91
C TRP A 150 16.55 -15.99 -26.14
N PHE A 151 15.30 -15.90 -26.55
CA PHE A 151 14.76 -16.63 -27.69
C PHE A 151 14.80 -15.84 -28.99
N GLY A 152 14.89 -14.49 -28.91
CA GLY A 152 14.95 -13.62 -30.09
C GLY A 152 16.36 -13.44 -30.67
N SER A 153 17.40 -13.91 -30.01
CA SER A 153 18.81 -13.77 -30.45
C SER A 153 19.24 -14.78 -31.52
N GLY A 154 18.32 -15.63 -32.00
CA GLY A 154 18.65 -16.78 -32.84
C GLY A 154 18.60 -16.56 -34.36
N ASP A 155 18.19 -15.42 -34.89
CA ASP A 155 18.08 -15.21 -36.34
C ASP A 155 18.79 -13.93 -36.78
N ASP A 156 19.80 -14.11 -37.57
CA ASP A 156 20.72 -13.14 -38.18
C ASP A 156 19.98 -12.20 -39.19
N ARG A 157 18.99 -11.42 -38.78
CA ARG A 157 18.37 -10.43 -39.67
C ARG A 157 18.22 -9.05 -39.06
N GLY A 158 19.27 -8.26 -39.25
CA GLY A 158 19.23 -6.80 -39.18
C GLY A 158 19.60 -6.19 -37.83
N GLY A 159 20.60 -5.30 -37.81
CA GLY A 159 21.15 -4.61 -36.65
C GLY A 159 20.18 -3.81 -35.77
N GLY A 160 18.89 -3.83 -36.04
CA GLY A 160 17.83 -3.28 -35.18
C GLY A 160 17.33 -4.24 -34.10
N GLY A 161 17.50 -5.56 -34.26
CA GLY A 161 17.00 -6.58 -33.35
C GLY A 161 17.66 -6.55 -31.97
N ILE A 162 18.99 -6.46 -31.93
CA ILE A 162 19.75 -6.44 -30.67
C ILE A 162 19.49 -5.15 -29.89
N LEU A 163 19.48 -4.00 -30.57
CA LEU A 163 19.21 -2.72 -29.91
C LEU A 163 17.78 -2.65 -29.39
N GLY A 164 16.80 -3.15 -30.15
CA GLY A 164 15.40 -3.23 -29.71
C GLY A 164 15.22 -4.14 -28.50
N LEU A 165 15.91 -5.28 -28.46
CA LEU A 165 15.91 -6.21 -27.34
C LEU A 165 16.61 -5.62 -26.09
N LEU A 166 17.72 -4.91 -26.25
CA LEU A 166 18.39 -4.21 -25.15
C LEU A 166 17.50 -3.10 -24.57
N LEU A 167 16.87 -2.32 -25.43
CA LEU A 167 15.92 -1.29 -25.00
C LEU A 167 14.73 -1.90 -24.26
N ALA A 168 14.14 -2.98 -24.75
CA ALA A 168 13.07 -3.68 -24.06
C ALA A 168 13.53 -4.22 -22.70
N TRP A 169 14.74 -4.72 -22.61
CA TRP A 169 15.35 -5.24 -21.39
C TRP A 169 15.52 -4.15 -20.29
N VAL A 170 15.83 -2.93 -20.68
CA VAL A 170 15.94 -1.78 -19.77
C VAL A 170 14.58 -1.12 -19.52
N LEU A 171 13.78 -0.93 -20.58
CA LEU A 171 12.53 -0.17 -20.47
C LEU A 171 11.39 -0.95 -19.78
N ALA A 172 11.35 -2.29 -19.88
CA ALA A 172 10.28 -3.06 -19.25
C ALA A 172 10.27 -2.97 -17.72
N PRO A 173 11.41 -3.07 -16.99
CA PRO A 173 11.41 -2.82 -15.55
C PRO A 173 11.02 -1.39 -15.17
N ILE A 174 11.43 -0.41 -15.98
CA ILE A 174 11.08 1.00 -15.77
C ILE A 174 9.57 1.20 -15.96
N ALA A 175 8.99 0.68 -17.03
CA ALA A 175 7.56 0.73 -17.28
C ALA A 175 6.76 0.05 -16.16
N ALA A 176 7.18 -1.14 -15.71
CA ALA A 176 6.57 -1.84 -14.59
C ALA A 176 6.61 -0.99 -13.30
N ALA A 177 7.73 -0.33 -13.03
CA ALA A 177 7.87 0.55 -11.86
C ALA A 177 6.97 1.79 -11.97
N ILE A 178 6.85 2.40 -13.15
CA ILE A 178 5.95 3.55 -13.39
C ILE A 178 4.49 3.15 -13.17
N ILE A 179 4.06 1.99 -13.68
CA ILE A 179 2.71 1.46 -13.47
C ILE A 179 2.43 1.27 -11.98
N GLN A 180 3.36 0.65 -11.25
CA GLN A 180 3.21 0.45 -9.80
C GLN A 180 3.13 1.77 -9.03
N MET A 181 3.94 2.76 -9.38
CA MET A 181 3.88 4.10 -8.77
C MET A 181 2.57 4.82 -9.07
N ALA A 182 2.07 4.75 -10.32
CA ALA A 182 0.81 5.35 -10.71
C ALA A 182 -0.37 4.75 -9.95
N VAL A 183 -0.41 3.41 -9.82
CA VAL A 183 -1.42 2.69 -9.04
C VAL A 183 -1.32 3.07 -7.56
N SER A 184 -0.12 3.18 -6.99
CA SER A 184 0.07 3.59 -5.58
C SER A 184 -0.45 5.00 -5.32
N ARG A 185 -0.12 5.98 -6.16
CA ARG A 185 -0.60 7.36 -6.02
C ARG A 185 -2.12 7.48 -6.16
N SER A 186 -2.70 6.75 -7.11
CA SER A 186 -4.16 6.73 -7.28
C SER A 186 -4.89 6.21 -6.05
N ARG A 187 -4.34 5.18 -5.39
CA ARG A 187 -4.91 4.61 -4.16
C ARG A 187 -4.82 5.59 -2.99
N GLU A 188 -3.68 6.25 -2.81
CA GLU A 188 -3.48 7.25 -1.77
C GLU A 188 -4.49 8.40 -1.91
N TYR A 189 -4.66 8.92 -3.12
CA TYR A 189 -5.65 9.95 -3.40
C TYR A 189 -7.09 9.51 -3.10
N GLN A 190 -7.45 8.27 -3.41
CA GLN A 190 -8.77 7.72 -3.09
C GLN A 190 -8.95 7.53 -1.58
N ALA A 191 -7.92 7.06 -0.87
CA ALA A 191 -7.95 6.89 0.57
C ALA A 191 -8.18 8.22 1.30
N ASP A 192 -7.48 9.28 0.87
CA ASP A 192 -7.67 10.63 1.41
C ASP A 192 -9.09 11.16 1.18
N GLN A 193 -9.65 10.98 -0.02
CA GLN A 193 -11.01 11.41 -0.31
C GLN A 193 -12.07 10.66 0.49
N ILE A 194 -11.92 9.35 0.64
CA ILE A 194 -12.86 8.51 1.37
C ILE A 194 -12.68 8.71 2.87
N GLY A 195 -11.45 8.78 3.35
CA GLY A 195 -11.12 9.03 4.76
C GLY A 195 -11.61 10.39 5.27
N ALA A 196 -11.69 11.40 4.40
CA ALA A 196 -12.22 12.70 4.76
C ALA A 196 -13.75 12.73 4.95
N ARG A 197 -14.53 11.83 4.32
CA ARG A 197 -15.98 11.79 4.41
C ARG A 197 -16.50 11.54 5.82
N PRO A 198 -16.05 10.51 6.54
CA PRO A 198 -16.50 10.24 7.91
C PRO A 198 -16.22 11.40 8.87
N VAL A 199 -15.10 12.08 8.70
CA VAL A 199 -14.73 13.24 9.54
C VAL A 199 -15.66 14.42 9.28
N MET A 200 -16.04 14.65 8.02
CA MET A 200 -16.96 15.72 7.64
C MET A 200 -18.41 15.41 8.06
N GLU A 201 -18.87 14.18 7.94
CA GLU A 201 -20.21 13.77 8.37
C GLU A 201 -20.37 13.87 9.88
N PHE A 202 -19.37 13.43 10.63
CA PHE A 202 -19.35 13.56 12.09
C PHE A 202 -19.31 15.04 12.53
N GLY A 203 -18.53 15.89 11.85
CA GLY A 203 -18.50 17.33 12.09
C GLY A 203 -19.87 17.99 11.84
N ARG A 204 -20.61 17.57 10.83
CA ARG A 204 -21.98 18.03 10.56
C ARG A 204 -22.97 17.58 11.62
N ALA A 205 -22.89 16.33 12.06
CA ALA A 205 -23.75 15.76 13.09
C ALA A 205 -23.58 16.49 14.45
N LEU A 206 -22.39 17.00 14.74
CA LEU A 206 -22.09 17.81 15.93
C LEU A 206 -22.41 19.31 15.78
N GLY A 207 -22.98 19.75 14.66
CA GLY A 207 -23.40 21.15 14.43
C GLY A 207 -22.26 22.13 14.17
N HIS A 208 -21.05 21.68 13.92
CA HIS A 208 -19.89 22.51 13.60
C HIS A 208 -19.82 22.76 12.08
N GLN A 209 -20.35 23.88 11.63
CA GLN A 209 -20.46 24.25 10.20
C GLN A 209 -19.12 24.58 9.50
N HIS A 210 -17.99 24.55 10.15
CA HIS A 210 -16.70 24.84 9.51
C HIS A 210 -15.55 23.99 10.06
N VAL A 211 -15.45 22.77 9.55
CA VAL A 211 -14.19 22.03 9.62
C VAL A 211 -13.63 21.93 8.21
N GLN A 212 -12.80 22.89 7.85
CA GLN A 212 -11.93 22.71 6.69
C GLN A 212 -10.93 21.59 7.01
N PRO A 213 -10.80 20.55 6.16
CA PRO A 213 -9.73 19.60 6.34
C PRO A 213 -8.40 20.35 6.20
N ARG A 214 -7.61 20.41 7.26
CA ARG A 214 -6.20 20.75 7.12
C ARG A 214 -5.53 19.58 6.42
N ILE A 215 -5.57 19.60 5.09
CA ILE A 215 -4.72 18.78 4.24
C ILE A 215 -3.33 19.36 4.41
N GLY A 216 -2.48 18.74 5.20
CA GLY A 216 -1.18 19.29 5.41
C GLY A 216 -0.27 18.51 6.32
N VAL A 217 0.15 17.34 5.89
CA VAL A 217 1.47 16.85 6.29
C VAL A 217 2.32 16.84 5.03
N GLY A 218 3.13 17.92 4.83
CA GLY A 218 4.24 17.87 3.90
C GLY A 218 4.31 18.86 2.75
N GLN A 219 3.80 20.11 2.89
CA GLN A 219 4.32 21.20 2.04
C GLN A 219 4.62 22.43 2.89
N ARG A 220 5.85 22.52 3.37
CA ARG A 220 6.41 23.82 3.72
C ARG A 220 6.57 24.58 2.42
N ALA A 221 5.62 25.50 2.15
CA ALA A 221 5.83 26.55 1.17
C ALA A 221 7.02 27.38 1.66
N VAL A 222 8.10 27.31 0.92
CA VAL A 222 9.20 28.29 1.00
C VAL A 222 8.61 29.59 0.49
N GLN A 223 8.28 30.53 1.38
CA GLN A 223 8.01 31.90 0.99
C GLN A 223 9.33 32.54 0.52
N PRO A 224 9.37 33.12 -0.66
CA PRO A 224 10.48 33.98 -1.02
C PRO A 224 10.36 35.26 -0.22
N SER A 225 11.34 35.53 0.63
CA SER A 225 11.54 36.82 1.28
C SER A 225 11.80 37.89 0.20
N LEU A 226 10.82 38.72 0.00
CA LEU A 226 11.06 40.03 -0.69
C LEU A 226 11.90 40.88 0.27
N LEU A 227 13.16 40.99 -0.05
CA LEU A 227 13.99 42.10 0.41
C LEU A 227 13.54 43.33 -0.38
N GLU A 228 12.77 44.20 0.22
CA GLU A 228 12.68 45.60 -0.22
C GLU A 228 13.71 46.40 0.57
N HIS A 229 14.46 47.13 -0.23
CA HIS A 229 15.46 48.12 0.16
C HIS A 229 14.81 49.35 0.78
N GLU A 230 15.40 49.83 1.87
CA GLU A 230 15.93 51.22 1.97
C GLU A 230 17.10 51.24 2.92
#